data_d26fa47f866d1acda4037af6a7358cb2
#
_entry.id   d26fa47f866d1acda4037af6a7358cb2
#
_cell.length_a   1.000
_cell.length_b   1.000
_cell.length_c   1.000
_cell.angle_alpha   90.00
_cell.angle_beta   90.00
_cell.angle_gamma   90.00
#
_symmetry.space_group_name_H-M   'P 1'
#
loop_
_entity.id
_entity.type
_entity.pdbx_description
1 polymer ?
#
loop_
_entity_poly.entity_id
_entity_poly.type
_entity_poly.pdbx_seq_one_letter_code
_entity_poly.pdbx_strand_id
1 'polypeptide(L)'
;YSIYSSGDFFSDSGIFYVYAGTGHKEVKELIPVLCDQLNINANTFTEEELTKTKAKFKVGILKGEESISTRCRSNASSYLMHNKVRSPEEFISKIDSVQLEDLEQARKKILESNLTISSIGPIENLETADLIKRRLS
;
A
#
# COMPACT_ATOMS: atom_id res chain seq x y z
N TYR A 1 -7.71 18.00 -3.61
CA TYR A 1 -7.33 16.68 -4.15
C TYR A 1 -6.45 15.97 -3.14
N SER A 2 -6.75 14.70 -2.86
CA SER A 2 -5.89 13.84 -2.05
C SER A 2 -5.87 12.44 -2.64
N ILE A 3 -4.69 11.83 -2.71
CA ILE A 3 -4.53 10.43 -3.11
C ILE A 3 -3.50 9.77 -2.20
N TYR A 4 -3.80 8.56 -1.74
CA TYR A 4 -2.84 7.74 -1.02
C TYR A 4 -3.16 6.26 -1.20
N SER A 5 -2.17 5.43 -1.01
CA SER A 5 -2.33 3.98 -0.93
C SER A 5 -1.91 3.49 0.46
N SER A 6 -2.53 2.44 0.91
CA SER A 6 -2.18 1.79 2.17
C SER A 6 -2.51 0.30 2.13
N GLY A 7 -2.00 -0.44 3.11
CA GLY A 7 -2.33 -1.84 3.32
C GLY A 7 -2.66 -2.10 4.78
N ASP A 8 -3.74 -2.82 5.01
CA ASP A 8 -4.10 -3.36 6.32
C ASP A 8 -3.83 -4.86 6.33
N PHE A 9 -3.17 -5.33 7.38
CA PHE A 9 -2.75 -6.72 7.52
C PHE A 9 -3.41 -7.34 8.75
N PHE A 10 -4.10 -8.46 8.53
CA PHE A 10 -4.77 -9.23 9.55
C PHE A 10 -4.04 -10.58 9.75
N SER A 11 -4.51 -11.39 10.69
CA SER A 11 -3.89 -12.70 10.97
C SER A 11 -4.05 -13.72 9.84
N ASP A 12 -5.10 -13.59 9.04
CA ASP A 12 -5.54 -14.52 8.00
C ASP A 12 -5.74 -13.88 6.63
N SER A 13 -5.63 -12.57 6.53
CA SER A 13 -5.94 -11.82 5.31
C SER A 13 -5.19 -10.49 5.25
N GLY A 14 -5.35 -9.77 4.14
CA GLY A 14 -4.84 -8.42 3.97
C GLY A 14 -5.65 -7.67 2.93
N ILE A 15 -5.68 -6.36 3.05
CA ILE A 15 -6.31 -5.45 2.11
C ILE A 15 -5.28 -4.43 1.65
N PHE A 16 -5.10 -4.31 0.34
CA PHE A 16 -4.45 -3.16 -0.26
C PHE A 16 -5.54 -2.24 -0.81
N TYR A 17 -5.47 -0.95 -0.52
CA TYR A 17 -6.43 0.01 -1.02
C TYR A 17 -5.79 1.30 -1.47
N VAL A 18 -6.45 1.96 -2.40
CA VAL A 18 -6.14 3.31 -2.84
C VAL A 18 -7.34 4.19 -2.54
N TYR A 19 -7.11 5.26 -1.82
CA TYR A 19 -8.08 6.34 -1.64
C TYR A 19 -7.76 7.46 -2.60
N ALA A 20 -8.78 8.00 -3.27
CA ALA A 20 -8.63 9.19 -4.09
C ALA A 20 -9.84 10.12 -3.92
N GLY A 21 -9.57 11.37 -3.55
CA GLY A 21 -10.55 12.46 -3.54
C GLY A 21 -10.29 13.41 -4.70
N THR A 22 -11.29 13.62 -5.56
CA THR A 22 -11.18 14.47 -6.74
C THR A 22 -12.43 15.30 -6.95
N GLY A 23 -12.39 16.27 -7.84
CA GLY A 23 -13.54 17.04 -8.26
C GLY A 23 -14.45 16.26 -9.22
N HIS A 24 -15.70 16.67 -9.35
CA HIS A 24 -16.69 16.02 -10.21
C HIS A 24 -16.26 15.89 -11.68
N LYS A 25 -15.56 16.88 -12.22
CA LYS A 25 -15.13 16.88 -13.63
C LYS A 25 -14.01 15.90 -13.91
N GLU A 26 -13.15 15.65 -12.92
CA GLU A 26 -11.95 14.85 -13.02
C GLU A 26 -12.19 13.35 -12.72
N VAL A 27 -13.39 12.99 -12.24
CA VAL A 27 -13.75 11.58 -11.93
C VAL A 27 -13.53 10.66 -13.14
N LYS A 28 -13.84 11.14 -14.34
CA LYS A 28 -13.69 10.37 -15.59
C LYS A 28 -12.23 9.97 -15.87
N GLU A 29 -11.27 10.83 -15.49
CA GLU A 29 -9.85 10.63 -15.76
C GLU A 29 -9.15 9.88 -14.63
N LEU A 30 -9.73 9.90 -13.43
CA LEU A 30 -9.12 9.33 -12.24
C LEU A 30 -8.80 7.83 -12.39
N ILE A 31 -9.77 7.05 -12.81
CA ILE A 31 -9.62 5.58 -12.90
C ILE A 31 -8.61 5.16 -13.94
N PRO A 32 -8.67 5.66 -15.20
CA PRO A 32 -7.62 5.38 -16.19
C PRO A 32 -6.22 5.65 -15.67
N VAL A 33 -5.97 6.83 -15.12
CA VAL A 33 -4.66 7.21 -14.59
C VAL A 33 -4.23 6.30 -13.43
N LEU A 34 -5.16 5.97 -12.53
CA LEU A 34 -4.87 5.06 -11.42
C LEU A 34 -4.50 3.66 -11.91
N CYS A 35 -5.25 3.11 -12.86
CA CYS A 35 -4.97 1.81 -13.44
C CYS A 35 -3.62 1.78 -14.16
N ASP A 36 -3.30 2.83 -14.92
CA ASP A 36 -2.02 2.95 -15.59
C ASP A 36 -0.85 2.94 -14.58
N GLN A 37 -0.99 3.65 -13.45
CA GLN A 37 0.01 3.63 -12.40
C GLN A 37 0.15 2.26 -11.72
N LEU A 38 -0.94 1.53 -11.51
CA LEU A 38 -0.89 0.18 -10.93
C LEU A 38 -0.34 -0.86 -11.91
N ASN A 39 -0.51 -0.65 -13.21
CA ASN A 39 -0.02 -1.53 -14.28
C ASN A 39 1.45 -1.28 -14.65
N ILE A 40 2.08 -0.24 -14.10
CA ILE A 40 3.50 -0.01 -14.30
C ILE A 40 4.27 -1.30 -13.94
N ASN A 41 4.98 -1.84 -14.92
CA ASN A 41 5.68 -3.11 -14.80
C ASN A 41 6.84 -3.03 -13.79
N ALA A 42 7.21 -4.16 -13.23
CA ALA A 42 8.37 -4.29 -12.33
C ALA A 42 9.66 -3.68 -12.88
N ASN A 43 9.82 -3.67 -14.19
CA ASN A 43 10.96 -3.06 -14.88
C ASN A 43 11.05 -1.54 -14.70
N THR A 44 10.02 -0.90 -14.12
CA THR A 44 10.05 0.52 -13.77
C THR A 44 10.45 0.78 -12.32
N PHE A 45 10.39 -0.24 -11.45
CA PHE A 45 10.95 -0.10 -10.11
C PHE A 45 12.47 -0.12 -10.18
N THR A 46 13.10 0.91 -9.67
CA THR A 46 14.56 1.02 -9.66
C THR A 46 15.14 0.71 -8.27
N GLU A 47 16.37 0.22 -8.24
CA GLU A 47 17.12 0.04 -6.99
C GLU A 47 17.28 1.34 -6.21
N GLU A 48 17.36 2.47 -6.90
CA GLU A 48 17.43 3.78 -6.29
C GLU A 48 16.14 4.11 -5.54
N GLU A 49 14.97 3.87 -6.16
CA GLU A 49 13.66 4.10 -5.52
C GLU A 49 13.43 3.15 -4.34
N LEU A 50 13.80 1.88 -4.48
CA LEU A 50 13.74 0.91 -3.41
C LEU A 50 14.62 1.34 -2.22
N THR A 51 15.85 1.77 -2.48
CA THR A 51 16.78 2.26 -1.46
C THR A 51 16.23 3.49 -0.74
N LYS A 52 15.71 4.48 -1.47
CA LYS A 52 15.08 5.68 -0.90
C LYS A 52 13.86 5.31 -0.04
N THR A 53 13.06 4.36 -0.50
CA THR A 53 11.86 3.91 0.22
C THR A 53 12.24 3.18 1.51
N LYS A 54 13.21 2.26 1.45
CA LYS A 54 13.76 1.60 2.65
C LYS A 54 14.26 2.61 3.68
N ALA A 55 15.00 3.64 3.23
CA ALA A 55 15.49 4.70 4.12
C ALA A 55 14.34 5.45 4.82
N LYS A 56 13.26 5.79 4.09
CA LYS A 56 12.07 6.45 4.67
C LYS A 56 11.40 5.57 5.73
N PHE A 57 11.23 4.27 5.47
CA PHE A 57 10.64 3.35 6.44
C PHE A 57 11.49 3.22 7.71
N LYS A 58 12.81 3.10 7.57
CA LYS A 58 13.73 3.04 8.72
C LYS A 58 13.67 4.30 9.59
N VAL A 59 13.65 5.47 8.96
CA VAL A 59 13.46 6.74 9.69
C VAL A 59 12.10 6.78 10.39
N GLY A 60 11.03 6.28 9.76
CA GLY A 60 9.71 6.19 10.37
C GLY A 60 9.69 5.31 11.63
N ILE A 61 10.35 4.15 11.58
CA ILE A 61 10.48 3.24 12.73
C ILE A 61 11.23 3.95 13.87
N LEU A 62 12.39 4.53 13.59
CA LEU A 62 13.21 5.20 14.61
C LEU A 62 12.48 6.38 15.26
N LYS A 63 11.77 7.20 14.46
CA LYS A 63 10.92 8.28 15.01
C LYS A 63 9.75 7.74 15.85
N GLY A 64 9.21 6.58 15.48
CA GLY A 64 8.16 5.92 16.25
C GLY A 64 8.61 5.56 17.66
N GLU A 65 9.89 5.23 17.85
CA GLU A 65 10.47 4.91 19.15
C GLU A 65 10.53 6.11 20.11
N GLU A 66 10.51 7.33 19.60
CA GLU A 66 10.46 8.55 20.43
C GLU A 66 9.10 8.76 21.10
N SER A 67 8.03 8.15 20.55
CA SER A 67 6.67 8.28 21.05
C SER A 67 6.28 7.11 21.94
N ILE A 68 6.01 7.37 23.21
CA ILE A 68 5.58 6.37 24.20
C ILE A 68 4.27 5.68 23.72
N SER A 69 3.32 6.44 23.20
CA SER A 69 2.04 5.88 22.72
C SER A 69 2.22 4.99 21.48
N THR A 70 3.11 5.36 20.57
CA THR A 70 3.44 4.57 19.38
C THR A 70 4.12 3.26 19.79
N ARG A 71 5.10 3.31 20.68
CA ARG A 71 5.78 2.13 21.24
C ARG A 71 4.80 1.18 21.93
N CYS A 72 3.95 1.71 22.80
CA CYS A 72 2.95 0.91 23.49
C CYS A 72 2.04 0.18 22.50
N ARG A 73 1.51 0.90 21.50
CA ARG A 73 0.64 0.31 20.47
C ARG A 73 1.37 -0.73 19.63
N SER A 74 2.58 -0.43 19.17
CA SER A 74 3.40 -1.34 18.38
C SER A 74 3.70 -2.63 19.12
N ASN A 75 4.12 -2.53 20.39
CA ASN A 75 4.40 -3.68 21.24
C ASN A 75 3.16 -4.53 21.50
N ALA A 76 2.02 -3.91 21.79
CA ALA A 76 0.76 -4.60 22.01
C ALA A 76 0.31 -5.34 20.74
N SER A 77 0.32 -4.66 19.58
CA SER A 77 -0.04 -5.29 18.30
C SER A 77 0.92 -6.42 17.93
N SER A 78 2.23 -6.23 18.12
CA SER A 78 3.23 -7.27 17.85
C SER A 78 2.99 -8.50 18.71
N TYR A 79 2.70 -8.31 20.00
CA TYR A 79 2.42 -9.42 20.89
C TYR A 79 1.11 -10.15 20.54
N LEU A 80 0.04 -9.41 20.28
CA LEU A 80 -1.26 -9.99 19.91
C LEU A 80 -1.21 -10.79 18.62
N MET A 81 -0.47 -10.29 17.59
CA MET A 81 -0.41 -10.93 16.28
C MET A 81 0.62 -12.06 16.20
N HIS A 82 1.71 -11.97 16.96
CA HIS A 82 2.87 -12.85 16.79
C HIS A 82 3.30 -13.55 18.07
N ASN A 83 2.59 -13.33 19.19
CA ASN A 83 2.98 -13.77 20.53
C ASN A 83 4.43 -13.39 20.90
N LYS A 84 4.95 -12.30 20.32
CA LYS A 84 6.31 -11.81 20.51
C LYS A 84 6.34 -10.30 20.28
N VAL A 85 7.04 -9.57 21.14
CA VAL A 85 7.40 -8.18 20.91
C VAL A 85 8.64 -8.16 19.99
N ARG A 86 8.54 -7.55 18.83
CA ARG A 86 9.64 -7.40 17.88
C ARG A 86 10.40 -6.11 18.16
N SER A 87 11.72 -6.16 18.12
CA SER A 87 12.55 -4.97 18.26
C SER A 87 12.56 -4.13 16.97
N PRO A 88 12.88 -2.83 17.05
CA PRO A 88 13.09 -1.98 15.88
C PRO A 88 14.11 -2.57 14.89
N GLU A 89 15.17 -3.19 15.40
CA GLU A 89 16.22 -3.82 14.60
C GLU A 89 15.69 -5.01 13.79
N GLU A 90 14.77 -5.80 14.35
CA GLU A 90 14.11 -6.89 13.64
C GLU A 90 13.28 -6.36 12.46
N PHE A 91 12.58 -5.22 12.62
CA PHE A 91 11.85 -4.58 11.53
C PHE A 91 12.80 -4.02 10.47
N ILE A 92 13.86 -3.34 10.88
CA ILE A 92 14.88 -2.78 9.98
C ILE A 92 15.53 -3.89 9.15
N SER A 93 15.90 -5.00 9.78
CA SER A 93 16.48 -6.15 9.08
C SER A 93 15.53 -6.72 8.00
N LYS A 94 14.23 -6.79 8.28
CA LYS A 94 13.22 -7.21 7.30
C LYS A 94 13.08 -6.22 6.15
N ILE A 95 13.12 -4.92 6.42
CA ILE A 95 13.09 -3.89 5.38
C ILE A 95 14.33 -4.01 4.50
N ASP A 96 15.49 -4.23 5.09
CA ASP A 96 16.75 -4.35 4.35
C ASP A 96 16.76 -5.59 3.43
N SER A 97 16.09 -6.67 3.83
CA SER A 97 16.02 -7.91 3.04
C SER A 97 15.10 -7.83 1.81
N VAL A 98 14.21 -6.86 1.71
CA VAL A 98 13.28 -6.70 0.57
C VAL A 98 14.06 -6.46 -0.72
N GLN A 99 13.70 -7.17 -1.79
CA GLN A 99 14.28 -7.04 -3.13
C GLN A 99 13.22 -6.56 -4.15
N LEU A 100 13.65 -6.17 -5.35
CA LEU A 100 12.72 -5.77 -6.41
C LEU A 100 11.73 -6.89 -6.79
N GLU A 101 12.18 -8.13 -6.76
CA GLU A 101 11.36 -9.31 -7.02
C GLU A 101 10.20 -9.45 -6.03
N ASP A 102 10.40 -9.08 -4.76
CA ASP A 102 9.34 -9.10 -3.75
C ASP A 102 8.25 -8.07 -4.07
N LEU A 103 8.63 -6.90 -4.58
CA LEU A 103 7.68 -5.87 -5.01
C LEU A 103 6.83 -6.36 -6.18
N GLU A 104 7.44 -7.02 -7.15
CA GLU A 104 6.71 -7.57 -8.30
C GLU A 104 5.77 -8.71 -7.88
N GLN A 105 6.19 -9.57 -6.99
CA GLN A 105 5.32 -10.62 -6.44
C GLN A 105 4.13 -10.03 -5.68
N ALA A 106 4.36 -8.99 -4.87
CA ALA A 106 3.30 -8.29 -4.16
C ALA A 106 2.32 -7.62 -5.14
N ARG A 107 2.83 -6.95 -6.18
CA ARG A 107 2.02 -6.33 -7.23
C ARG A 107 1.12 -7.35 -7.93
N LYS A 108 1.67 -8.48 -8.36
CA LYS A 108 0.90 -9.56 -9.00
C LYS A 108 -0.23 -10.04 -8.10
N LYS A 109 0.05 -10.33 -6.83
CA LYS A 109 -0.96 -10.75 -5.87
C LYS A 109 -2.08 -9.72 -5.70
N ILE A 110 -1.74 -8.43 -5.67
CA ILE A 110 -2.71 -7.34 -5.57
C ILE A 110 -3.61 -7.31 -6.81
N LEU A 111 -3.02 -7.34 -8.01
CA LEU A 111 -3.77 -7.26 -9.28
C LEU A 111 -4.63 -8.50 -9.55
N GLU A 112 -4.19 -9.67 -9.11
CA GLU A 112 -4.94 -10.93 -9.25
C GLU A 112 -6.06 -11.08 -8.19
N SER A 113 -6.08 -10.23 -7.16
CA SER A 113 -7.06 -10.29 -6.08
C SER A 113 -8.43 -9.75 -6.50
N ASN A 114 -9.43 -9.96 -5.62
CA ASN A 114 -10.77 -9.43 -5.85
C ASN A 114 -10.78 -7.90 -5.69
N LEU A 115 -11.33 -7.23 -6.69
CA LEU A 115 -11.53 -5.79 -6.67
C LEU A 115 -12.83 -5.44 -5.96
N THR A 116 -12.77 -4.51 -5.02
CA THR A 116 -13.93 -3.86 -4.40
C THR A 116 -13.80 -2.35 -4.57
N ILE A 117 -14.89 -1.70 -4.94
CA ILE A 117 -14.94 -0.24 -5.13
C ILE A 117 -16.03 0.32 -4.24
N SER A 118 -15.70 1.38 -3.52
CA SER A 118 -16.65 2.21 -2.79
C SER A 118 -16.47 3.66 -3.20
N SER A 119 -17.55 4.35 -3.48
CA SER A 119 -17.50 5.75 -3.92
C SER A 119 -18.66 6.55 -3.35
N ILE A 120 -18.41 7.82 -3.03
CA ILE A 120 -19.39 8.76 -2.49
C ILE A 120 -19.27 10.07 -3.25
N GLY A 121 -20.39 10.57 -3.78
CA GLY A 121 -20.48 11.83 -4.50
C GLY A 121 -21.17 11.70 -5.86
N PRO A 122 -21.03 12.68 -6.76
CA PRO A 122 -21.53 12.60 -8.13
C PRO A 122 -20.63 11.66 -8.96
N ILE A 123 -21.08 10.41 -9.10
CA ILE A 123 -20.31 9.29 -9.66
C ILE A 123 -20.81 8.84 -11.04
N GLU A 124 -21.61 9.64 -11.73
CA GLU A 124 -22.20 9.29 -13.02
C GLU A 124 -21.16 8.96 -14.09
N ASN A 125 -19.96 9.54 -13.95
CA ASN A 125 -18.82 9.32 -14.85
C ASN A 125 -17.78 8.34 -14.30
N LEU A 126 -18.06 7.68 -13.19
CA LEU A 126 -17.16 6.66 -12.64
C LEU A 126 -17.29 5.37 -13.46
N GLU A 127 -16.16 4.79 -13.83
CA GLU A 127 -16.14 3.50 -14.52
C GLU A 127 -16.67 2.38 -13.61
N THR A 128 -17.34 1.39 -14.23
CA THR A 128 -17.82 0.20 -13.50
C THR A 128 -16.68 -0.68 -13.02
N ALA A 129 -16.91 -1.46 -11.97
CA ALA A 129 -15.93 -2.40 -11.43
C ALA A 129 -15.40 -3.37 -12.50
N ASP A 130 -16.26 -3.83 -13.42
CA ASP A 130 -15.85 -4.73 -14.50
C ASP A 130 -14.89 -4.07 -15.51
N LEU A 131 -15.12 -2.79 -15.83
CA LEU A 131 -14.22 -2.04 -16.69
C LEU A 131 -12.86 -1.82 -16.01
N ILE A 132 -12.88 -1.44 -14.73
CA ILE A 132 -11.66 -1.23 -13.94
C ILE A 132 -10.86 -2.54 -13.84
N LYS A 133 -11.53 -3.67 -13.59
CA LYS A 133 -10.88 -4.98 -13.54
C LYS A 133 -10.22 -5.35 -14.88
N ARG A 134 -10.88 -5.04 -16.01
CA ARG A 134 -10.29 -5.26 -17.35
C ARG A 134 -9.07 -4.38 -17.62
N ARG A 135 -9.01 -3.18 -17.04
CA ARG A 135 -7.82 -2.31 -17.15
C ARG A 135 -6.63 -2.81 -16.35
N LEU A 136 -6.89 -3.56 -15.27
CA LEU A 136 -5.87 -4.10 -14.37
C LEU A 136 -5.38 -5.50 -14.77
N SER A 137 -6.07 -6.16 -15.70
CA SER A 137 -5.70 -7.47 -16.26
C SER A 137 -4.85 -7.30 -17.52
#